data_521451fe6fb1930bd191223f95e34f25
#
_entry.id   521451fe6fb1930bd191223f95e34f25
#
_cell.length_a   1.000
_cell.length_b   1.000
_cell.length_c   1.000
_cell.angle_alpha   90.00
_cell.angle_beta   90.00
_cell.angle_gamma   90.00
#
_symmetry.space_group_name_H-M   'P 1'
#
loop_
_entity.id
_entity.type
_entity.pdbx_description
1 polymer ?
#
loop_
_entity_poly.entity_id
_entity_poly.type
_entity_poly.pdbx_seq_one_letter_code
_entity_poly.pdbx_strand_id
1 'polypeptide(L)'
;MKRLFLFLLILSCIPINYAQQRWKINTDGGITWQVKKGDVHHDHIEMAGKQIAVVLRYGVDKTGAFELNKSMIWPMLRTIPNNTHGSLMRRFDWNPLDAMTINGRSIEEQVRTITLNGTMEVISDITLGKKNSLSLKRTYLPSTESPSLIEMYEFTNTGTSEVSLEIPTGITTLSTNPKQGVAGSYSIKLLTHGTERAVTLLPGKSYTFSASISGYKPSEKEAVIDANQELLKRQALVSEWMSNLILETPDPILDKMFAFSKIRSCESIYATKGGPMHGPGGESYYAAIWANDQAEYINPYFPFIGYDYGNASAVNSFKHFARYMNNEWEPIPSSIIAEGESYWNGAGDRGDAAMIAYGAARYALASGNKEEARQLWPLIEWCLEFNHKKLNEAGVVTSDADELEGRFPAGKANLCTSSLYYDALLSAAY
;
A
#
# COMPACT_ATOMS: atom_id res chain seq x y z
N MET A 1 -50.47 -26.03 -11.53
CA MET A 1 -49.30 -26.90 -11.81
C MET A 1 -48.53 -26.55 -13.08
N LYS A 2 -49.15 -26.35 -14.25
CA LYS A 2 -48.44 -26.05 -15.52
C LYS A 2 -47.63 -24.73 -15.51
N ARG A 3 -48.07 -23.70 -14.78
CA ARG A 3 -47.32 -22.41 -14.69
C ARG A 3 -46.09 -22.47 -13.75
N LEU A 4 -46.12 -23.34 -12.74
CA LEU A 4 -44.99 -23.54 -11.83
C LEU A 4 -43.85 -24.32 -12.50
N PHE A 5 -44.17 -25.24 -13.40
CA PHE A 5 -43.18 -25.99 -14.18
C PHE A 5 -42.43 -25.12 -15.22
N LEU A 6 -43.14 -24.14 -15.80
CA LEU A 6 -42.51 -23.21 -16.75
C LEU A 6 -41.52 -22.26 -16.06
N PHE A 7 -41.80 -21.87 -14.80
CA PHE A 7 -40.89 -21.02 -14.00
C PHE A 7 -39.63 -21.77 -13.56
N LEU A 8 -39.76 -23.07 -13.24
CA LEU A 8 -38.61 -23.90 -12.91
C LEU A 8 -37.72 -24.20 -14.14
N LEU A 9 -38.32 -24.34 -15.35
CA LEU A 9 -37.55 -24.52 -16.58
C LEU A 9 -36.79 -23.25 -17.01
N ILE A 10 -37.32 -22.06 -16.75
CA ILE A 10 -36.64 -20.79 -17.04
C ILE A 10 -35.47 -20.56 -16.08
N LEU A 11 -35.57 -20.99 -14.81
CA LEU A 11 -34.43 -20.90 -13.87
C LEU A 11 -33.29 -21.88 -14.20
N SER A 12 -33.59 -23.02 -14.86
CA SER A 12 -32.56 -23.98 -15.29
C SER A 12 -31.79 -23.56 -16.56
N CYS A 13 -32.26 -22.53 -17.26
CA CYS A 13 -31.65 -22.01 -18.48
C CYS A 13 -30.87 -20.68 -18.24
N ILE A 14 -30.73 -20.20 -17.00
CA ILE A 14 -29.82 -19.07 -16.71
C ILE A 14 -28.42 -19.66 -16.84
N PRO A 15 -27.63 -19.26 -17.87
CA PRO A 15 -26.23 -19.66 -17.91
C PRO A 15 -25.61 -19.09 -16.62
N ILE A 16 -25.11 -19.95 -15.74
CA ILE A 16 -24.24 -19.54 -14.66
C ILE A 16 -23.00 -19.01 -15.37
N ASN A 17 -22.98 -17.74 -15.69
CA ASN A 17 -21.77 -17.06 -16.10
C ASN A 17 -20.85 -17.05 -14.88
N TYR A 18 -20.05 -18.10 -14.75
CA TYR A 18 -18.86 -18.02 -13.89
C TYR A 18 -18.07 -16.83 -14.42
N ALA A 19 -17.95 -15.80 -13.61
CA ALA A 19 -17.03 -14.71 -13.92
C ALA A 19 -15.69 -15.37 -14.24
N GLN A 20 -15.16 -15.10 -15.43
CA GLN A 20 -13.91 -15.75 -15.86
C GLN A 20 -12.83 -15.39 -14.85
N GLN A 21 -12.34 -16.40 -14.12
CA GLN A 21 -11.30 -16.20 -13.13
C GLN A 21 -10.02 -15.78 -13.87
N ARG A 22 -9.71 -14.47 -13.83
CA ARG A 22 -8.54 -13.88 -14.49
C ARG A 22 -7.26 -14.26 -13.78
N TRP A 23 -7.26 -14.14 -12.46
CA TRP A 23 -6.11 -14.41 -11.62
C TRP A 23 -6.06 -15.88 -11.20
N LYS A 24 -4.88 -16.48 -11.28
CA LYS A 24 -4.59 -17.82 -10.79
C LYS A 24 -3.59 -17.73 -9.67
N ILE A 25 -3.82 -18.50 -8.62
CA ILE A 25 -2.89 -18.66 -7.51
C ILE A 25 -1.72 -19.52 -7.96
N ASN A 26 -0.51 -19.04 -7.75
CA ASN A 26 0.72 -19.75 -8.07
C ASN A 26 1.19 -20.61 -6.88
N THR A 27 2.04 -21.60 -7.16
CA THR A 27 2.68 -22.43 -6.14
C THR A 27 3.67 -21.67 -5.27
N ASP A 28 4.26 -20.58 -5.78
CA ASP A 28 5.19 -19.69 -5.08
C ASP A 28 4.52 -18.66 -4.17
N GLY A 29 3.21 -18.70 -4.08
CA GLY A 29 2.44 -17.80 -3.24
C GLY A 29 1.93 -16.51 -3.92
N GLY A 30 2.35 -16.22 -5.15
CA GLY A 30 1.83 -15.11 -5.94
C GLY A 30 0.50 -15.39 -6.63
N ILE A 31 0.01 -14.40 -7.38
CA ILE A 31 -1.11 -14.55 -8.32
C ILE A 31 -0.68 -14.12 -9.71
N THR A 32 -1.12 -14.82 -10.74
CA THR A 32 -0.78 -14.52 -12.14
C THR A 32 -2.03 -14.41 -13.00
N TRP A 33 -2.11 -13.34 -13.77
CA TRP A 33 -3.01 -13.21 -14.90
C TRP A 33 -2.28 -13.65 -16.17
N GLN A 34 -2.75 -14.71 -16.80
CA GLN A 34 -2.32 -15.13 -18.13
C GLN A 34 -3.18 -14.43 -19.17
N VAL A 35 -2.60 -13.45 -19.84
CA VAL A 35 -3.29 -12.62 -20.82
C VAL A 35 -3.58 -13.45 -22.07
N LYS A 36 -4.83 -13.45 -22.50
CA LYS A 36 -5.27 -14.07 -23.74
C LYS A 36 -5.48 -13.01 -24.81
N LYS A 37 -5.41 -13.39 -26.07
CA LYS A 37 -5.69 -12.48 -27.17
C LYS A 37 -7.09 -11.87 -27.02
N GLY A 38 -7.15 -10.54 -26.99
CA GLY A 38 -8.39 -9.78 -26.83
C GLY A 38 -8.83 -9.54 -25.39
N ASP A 39 -8.07 -10.02 -24.40
CA ASP A 39 -8.28 -9.64 -23.00
C ASP A 39 -7.91 -8.18 -22.81
N VAL A 40 -8.92 -7.31 -22.67
CA VAL A 40 -8.73 -5.90 -22.28
C VAL A 40 -9.14 -5.76 -20.84
N HIS A 41 -8.22 -5.30 -19.99
CA HIS A 41 -8.52 -5.09 -18.58
C HIS A 41 -7.50 -4.15 -17.96
N HIS A 42 -8.00 -3.34 -17.02
CA HIS A 42 -7.20 -2.44 -16.20
C HIS A 42 -7.47 -2.69 -14.73
N ASP A 43 -6.43 -2.60 -13.93
CA ASP A 43 -6.47 -2.77 -12.50
C ASP A 43 -5.43 -1.86 -11.84
N HIS A 44 -5.34 -1.88 -10.53
CA HIS A 44 -4.31 -1.13 -9.83
C HIS A 44 -3.83 -1.91 -8.61
N ILE A 45 -2.57 -1.64 -8.24
CA ILE A 45 -1.95 -2.14 -7.01
C ILE A 45 -1.24 -1.00 -6.32
N GLU A 46 -1.38 -0.93 -5.02
CA GLU A 46 -0.57 -0.09 -4.16
C GLU A 46 0.51 -0.92 -3.49
N MET A 47 1.73 -0.41 -3.49
CA MET A 47 2.88 -0.96 -2.78
C MET A 47 3.61 0.17 -2.06
N ALA A 48 4.23 -0.12 -0.91
CA ALA A 48 4.98 0.91 -0.19
C ALA A 48 6.29 0.38 0.40
N GLY A 49 7.20 1.32 0.61
CA GLY A 49 8.38 1.20 1.46
C GLY A 49 8.34 2.26 2.55
N LYS A 50 9.40 2.38 3.35
CA LYS A 50 9.42 3.30 4.50
C LYS A 50 9.34 4.79 4.14
N GLN A 51 9.64 5.17 2.89
CA GLN A 51 9.67 6.58 2.47
C GLN A 51 8.82 6.89 1.25
N ILE A 52 8.16 5.88 0.67
CA ILE A 52 7.38 6.03 -0.55
C ILE A 52 6.19 5.08 -0.55
N ALA A 53 5.07 5.54 -1.12
CA ALA A 53 4.01 4.68 -1.62
C ALA A 53 3.86 4.88 -3.13
N VAL A 54 3.49 3.83 -3.83
CA VAL A 54 3.25 3.85 -5.26
C VAL A 54 1.92 3.17 -5.57
N VAL A 55 1.10 3.83 -6.38
CA VAL A 55 -0.09 3.20 -6.95
C VAL A 55 0.17 3.01 -8.44
N LEU A 56 0.31 1.76 -8.84
CA LEU A 56 0.50 1.36 -10.23
C LEU A 56 -0.87 1.02 -10.83
N ARG A 57 -1.34 1.86 -11.75
CA ARG A 57 -2.52 1.57 -12.59
C ARG A 57 -2.01 0.92 -13.84
N TYR A 58 -2.29 -0.35 -13.99
CA TYR A 58 -1.77 -1.18 -15.06
C TYR A 58 -2.90 -1.85 -15.85
N GLY A 59 -2.58 -2.24 -17.06
CA GLY A 59 -3.55 -2.94 -17.90
C GLY A 59 -2.98 -3.46 -19.19
N VAL A 60 -3.86 -4.04 -19.96
CA VAL A 60 -3.59 -4.51 -21.32
C VAL A 60 -4.65 -3.92 -22.23
N ASP A 61 -4.22 -3.23 -23.27
CA ASP A 61 -5.09 -2.62 -24.27
C ASP A 61 -5.64 -3.65 -25.29
N LYS A 62 -6.48 -3.18 -26.21
CA LYS A 62 -7.06 -4.01 -27.29
C LYS A 62 -6.03 -4.59 -28.27
N THR A 63 -4.83 -4.02 -28.31
CA THR A 63 -3.71 -4.52 -29.14
C THR A 63 -2.87 -5.56 -28.44
N GLY A 64 -3.04 -5.73 -27.13
CA GLY A 64 -2.25 -6.59 -26.27
C GLY A 64 -1.03 -5.88 -25.65
N ALA A 65 -0.89 -4.57 -25.87
CA ALA A 65 0.20 -3.77 -25.30
C ALA A 65 -0.03 -3.48 -23.82
N PHE A 66 1.08 -3.35 -23.08
CA PHE A 66 1.06 -2.99 -21.67
C PHE A 66 0.83 -1.49 -21.49
N GLU A 67 -0.11 -1.16 -20.62
CA GLU A 67 -0.36 0.23 -20.19
C GLU A 67 -0.04 0.38 -18.72
N LEU A 68 0.63 1.48 -18.35
CA LEU A 68 1.01 1.77 -16.97
C LEU A 68 1.01 3.27 -16.70
N ASN A 69 0.26 3.66 -15.66
CA ASN A 69 0.36 4.98 -15.03
C ASN A 69 0.82 4.80 -13.58
N LYS A 70 1.73 5.64 -13.12
CA LYS A 70 2.39 5.57 -11.81
C LYS A 70 2.03 6.77 -10.97
N SER A 71 1.30 6.58 -9.86
CA SER A 71 1.16 7.60 -8.83
C SER A 71 2.25 7.40 -7.79
N MET A 72 3.10 8.42 -7.65
CA MET A 72 4.20 8.45 -6.69
C MET A 72 3.79 9.33 -5.52
N ILE A 73 3.83 8.78 -4.32
CA ILE A 73 3.50 9.51 -3.09
C ILE A 73 4.69 9.45 -2.14
N TRP A 74 5.15 10.62 -1.70
CA TRP A 74 6.22 10.77 -0.72
C TRP A 74 5.64 11.31 0.59
N PRO A 75 5.33 10.45 1.58
CA PRO A 75 4.66 10.85 2.81
C PRO A 75 5.39 11.98 3.56
N MET A 76 6.71 11.98 3.52
CA MET A 76 7.55 12.96 4.22
C MET A 76 7.81 14.25 3.43
N LEU A 77 7.40 14.34 2.17
CA LEU A 77 7.42 15.56 1.38
C LEU A 77 6.10 16.32 1.57
N ARG A 78 5.99 16.99 2.71
CA ARG A 78 4.77 17.65 3.17
C ARG A 78 4.41 18.85 2.32
N THR A 79 3.11 19.05 2.06
CA THR A 79 2.60 20.21 1.32
C THR A 79 2.03 21.28 2.27
N ILE A 80 1.99 22.52 1.82
CA ILE A 80 1.39 23.63 2.56
C ILE A 80 -0.12 23.69 2.26
N PRO A 81 -0.98 23.85 3.28
CA PRO A 81 -0.66 24.00 4.71
C PRO A 81 -0.29 22.68 5.37
N ASN A 82 0.62 22.69 6.36
CA ASN A 82 1.17 21.49 7.00
C ASN A 82 0.17 20.76 7.91
N ASN A 83 -0.96 21.37 8.22
CA ASN A 83 -2.02 20.78 9.04
C ASN A 83 -3.05 19.99 8.22
N THR A 84 -2.68 19.52 7.03
CA THR A 84 -3.50 18.65 6.19
C THR A 84 -2.95 17.24 6.15
N HIS A 85 -3.79 16.28 5.76
CA HIS A 85 -3.41 14.89 5.58
C HIS A 85 -2.59 14.64 4.30
N GLY A 86 -2.42 15.67 3.46
CA GLY A 86 -1.78 15.57 2.15
C GLY A 86 -0.26 15.58 2.18
N SER A 87 0.33 14.83 1.27
CA SER A 87 1.76 14.82 0.98
C SER A 87 1.98 15.04 -0.51
N LEU A 88 3.23 15.23 -0.92
CA LEU A 88 3.54 15.35 -2.34
C LEU A 88 3.14 14.07 -3.07
N MET A 89 2.21 14.21 -4.00
CA MET A 89 1.81 13.19 -4.94
C MET A 89 2.02 13.69 -6.37
N ARG A 90 2.56 12.83 -7.23
CA ARG A 90 2.70 13.09 -8.67
C ARG A 90 2.37 11.84 -9.47
N ARG A 91 1.71 12.03 -10.61
CA ARG A 91 1.42 10.99 -11.59
C ARG A 91 2.40 11.08 -12.74
N PHE A 92 2.86 9.92 -13.21
CA PHE A 92 3.82 9.79 -14.29
C PHE A 92 3.37 8.73 -15.29
N ASP A 93 3.36 9.12 -16.55
CA ASP A 93 3.27 8.22 -17.71
C ASP A 93 4.67 7.92 -18.28
N TRP A 94 5.72 8.48 -17.66
CA TRP A 94 7.09 8.28 -18.12
C TRP A 94 7.44 6.80 -18.17
N ASN A 95 7.86 6.34 -19.35
CA ASN A 95 8.29 4.98 -19.59
C ASN A 95 9.66 5.03 -20.28
N PRO A 96 10.73 4.50 -19.68
CA PRO A 96 12.06 4.48 -20.31
C PRO A 96 12.09 3.82 -21.68
N LEU A 97 11.18 2.89 -21.94
CA LEU A 97 11.12 2.17 -23.21
C LEU A 97 10.63 3.01 -24.39
N ASP A 98 9.96 4.15 -24.16
CA ASP A 98 9.45 5.01 -25.25
C ASP A 98 10.59 5.63 -26.09
N ALA A 99 11.75 5.80 -25.47
CA ALA A 99 12.97 6.29 -26.15
C ALA A 99 13.90 5.16 -26.60
N MET A 100 13.52 3.90 -26.40
CA MET A 100 14.32 2.74 -26.78
C MET A 100 13.98 2.29 -28.20
N THR A 101 15.00 1.82 -28.95
CA THR A 101 14.79 1.14 -30.24
C THR A 101 15.37 -0.26 -30.24
N ILE A 102 14.76 -1.13 -31.03
CA ILE A 102 15.21 -2.49 -31.29
C ILE A 102 15.40 -2.63 -32.81
N ASN A 103 16.64 -2.86 -33.23
CA ASN A 103 17.02 -2.85 -34.63
C ASN A 103 16.53 -1.56 -35.35
N GLY A 104 16.62 -0.40 -34.68
CA GLY A 104 16.20 0.92 -35.18
C GLY A 104 14.69 1.12 -35.29
N ARG A 105 13.87 0.29 -34.63
CA ARG A 105 12.41 0.40 -34.61
C ARG A 105 11.90 0.57 -33.18
N SER A 106 10.74 1.22 -33.02
CA SER A 106 10.01 1.28 -31.76
C SER A 106 9.54 -0.11 -31.30
N ILE A 107 9.33 -0.25 -30.00
CA ILE A 107 8.91 -1.52 -29.40
C ILE A 107 7.41 -1.73 -29.62
N GLU A 108 7.07 -2.87 -30.20
CA GLU A 108 5.70 -3.38 -30.29
C GLU A 108 5.64 -4.70 -29.51
N GLU A 109 4.85 -4.73 -28.46
CA GLU A 109 4.79 -5.84 -27.54
C GLU A 109 3.41 -6.48 -27.45
N GLN A 110 3.41 -7.72 -26.96
CA GLN A 110 2.22 -8.48 -26.59
C GLN A 110 2.42 -8.99 -25.17
N VAL A 111 1.62 -8.51 -24.21
CA VAL A 111 1.68 -8.99 -22.83
C VAL A 111 1.29 -10.45 -22.77
N ARG A 112 2.10 -11.27 -22.12
CA ARG A 112 1.86 -12.67 -21.88
C ARG A 112 1.35 -12.93 -20.47
N THR A 113 2.00 -12.35 -19.46
CA THR A 113 1.62 -12.55 -18.06
C THR A 113 1.82 -11.29 -17.23
N ILE A 114 0.96 -11.10 -16.24
CA ILE A 114 1.15 -10.14 -15.15
C ILE A 114 1.10 -10.93 -13.84
N THR A 115 2.13 -10.82 -13.01
CA THR A 115 2.26 -11.53 -11.74
C THR A 115 2.43 -10.55 -10.59
N LEU A 116 1.70 -10.77 -9.50
CA LEU A 116 1.79 -10.03 -8.25
C LEU A 116 2.26 -10.97 -7.14
N ASN A 117 3.36 -10.61 -6.49
CA ASN A 117 3.90 -11.32 -5.33
C ASN A 117 4.77 -10.38 -4.47
N GLY A 118 4.17 -9.33 -3.92
CA GLY A 118 4.90 -8.25 -3.23
C GLY A 118 5.67 -7.32 -4.17
N THR A 119 5.83 -7.70 -5.43
CA THR A 119 6.27 -6.91 -6.58
C THR A 119 5.25 -7.06 -7.70
N MET A 120 5.31 -6.22 -8.73
CA MET A 120 4.58 -6.45 -9.97
C MET A 120 5.56 -6.85 -11.07
N GLU A 121 5.35 -8.02 -11.66
CA GLU A 121 6.13 -8.53 -12.79
C GLU A 121 5.26 -8.63 -14.03
N VAL A 122 5.76 -8.15 -15.17
CA VAL A 122 5.07 -8.21 -16.46
C VAL A 122 6.00 -8.84 -17.47
N ILE A 123 5.54 -9.90 -18.15
CA ILE A 123 6.28 -10.55 -19.23
C ILE A 123 5.54 -10.31 -20.55
N SER A 124 6.26 -9.78 -21.52
CA SER A 124 5.76 -9.52 -22.87
C SER A 124 6.63 -10.18 -23.92
N ASP A 125 6.03 -10.54 -25.03
CA ASP A 125 6.72 -11.00 -26.23
C ASP A 125 6.82 -9.83 -27.23
N ILE A 126 8.00 -9.64 -27.83
CA ILE A 126 8.28 -8.63 -28.87
C ILE A 126 8.66 -9.37 -30.13
N THR A 127 7.87 -9.22 -31.20
CA THR A 127 8.08 -9.90 -32.47
C THR A 127 8.69 -8.93 -33.49
N LEU A 128 9.89 -9.24 -33.96
CA LEU A 128 10.69 -8.40 -34.89
C LEU A 128 10.74 -9.00 -36.32
N GLY A 129 9.72 -9.74 -36.71
CA GLY A 129 9.64 -10.46 -37.99
C GLY A 129 9.74 -11.98 -37.80
N LYS A 130 10.04 -12.74 -38.86
CA LYS A 130 9.93 -14.22 -38.86
C LYS A 130 11.02 -14.94 -38.05
N LYS A 131 12.17 -14.29 -37.81
CA LYS A 131 13.36 -14.95 -37.17
C LYS A 131 13.79 -14.30 -35.86
N ASN A 132 13.30 -13.11 -35.58
CA ASN A 132 13.74 -12.32 -34.43
C ASN A 132 12.58 -12.13 -33.46
N SER A 133 12.78 -12.48 -32.22
CA SER A 133 11.86 -12.28 -31.12
C SER A 133 12.62 -12.01 -29.84
N LEU A 134 12.04 -11.20 -28.98
CA LEU A 134 12.54 -10.95 -27.63
C LEU A 134 11.44 -11.27 -26.62
N SER A 135 11.83 -11.74 -25.45
CA SER A 135 11.02 -11.68 -24.26
C SER A 135 11.45 -10.46 -23.45
N LEU A 136 10.52 -9.65 -23.02
CA LEU A 136 10.73 -8.53 -22.12
C LEU A 136 10.08 -8.83 -20.78
N LYS A 137 10.88 -8.86 -19.74
CA LYS A 137 10.42 -8.94 -18.36
C LYS A 137 10.61 -7.59 -17.68
N ARG A 138 9.54 -7.06 -17.11
CA ARG A 138 9.54 -5.86 -16.26
C ARG A 138 9.28 -6.26 -14.83
N THR A 139 9.99 -5.63 -13.88
CA THR A 139 9.71 -5.78 -12.46
C THR A 139 9.62 -4.40 -11.81
N TYR A 140 8.51 -4.13 -11.13
CA TYR A 140 8.24 -2.88 -10.43
C TYR A 140 8.18 -3.13 -8.93
N LEU A 141 8.91 -2.32 -8.15
CA LEU A 141 8.91 -2.39 -6.69
C LEU A 141 9.24 -1.04 -6.07
N PRO A 142 8.63 -0.68 -4.92
CA PRO A 142 9.14 0.41 -4.10
C PRO A 142 10.43 -0.03 -3.41
N SER A 143 11.41 0.88 -3.30
CA SER A 143 12.54 0.66 -2.39
C SER A 143 12.03 0.48 -0.96
N THR A 144 12.62 -0.45 -0.21
CA THR A 144 12.31 -0.66 1.20
C THR A 144 12.67 0.53 2.07
N GLU A 145 13.79 1.18 1.79
CA GLU A 145 14.35 2.23 2.64
C GLU A 145 14.41 3.62 1.99
N SER A 146 14.51 3.67 0.65
CA SER A 146 14.70 4.93 -0.09
C SER A 146 13.39 5.49 -0.64
N PRO A 147 13.29 6.81 -0.90
CA PRO A 147 12.09 7.43 -1.45
C PRO A 147 11.95 7.19 -2.97
N SER A 148 12.07 5.93 -3.41
CA SER A 148 12.24 5.56 -4.81
C SER A 148 11.34 4.41 -5.26
N LEU A 149 10.68 4.57 -6.41
CA LEU A 149 10.19 3.45 -7.22
C LEU A 149 11.35 2.94 -8.08
N ILE A 150 11.48 1.63 -8.18
CA ILE A 150 12.49 0.94 -8.98
C ILE A 150 11.79 0.13 -10.05
N GLU A 151 12.29 0.24 -11.26
CA GLU A 151 11.82 -0.45 -12.45
C GLU A 151 13.00 -1.21 -13.06
N MET A 152 12.87 -2.52 -13.24
CA MET A 152 13.88 -3.37 -13.86
C MET A 152 13.35 -3.89 -15.19
N TYR A 153 14.21 -3.90 -16.20
CA TYR A 153 13.90 -4.34 -17.56
C TYR A 153 14.92 -5.39 -18.00
N GLU A 154 14.47 -6.60 -18.27
CA GLU A 154 15.30 -7.70 -18.79
C GLU A 154 14.80 -8.10 -20.18
N PHE A 155 15.67 -7.94 -21.18
CA PHE A 155 15.45 -8.39 -22.54
C PHE A 155 16.19 -9.68 -22.79
N THR A 156 15.49 -10.72 -23.20
CA THR A 156 16.06 -12.02 -23.60
C THR A 156 15.82 -12.26 -25.08
N ASN A 157 16.88 -12.49 -25.84
CA ASN A 157 16.74 -12.86 -27.25
C ASN A 157 16.28 -14.31 -27.39
N THR A 158 15.00 -14.48 -27.72
CA THR A 158 14.34 -15.78 -27.95
C THR A 158 14.34 -16.19 -29.43
N GLY A 159 14.88 -15.34 -30.29
CA GLY A 159 15.03 -15.58 -31.73
C GLY A 159 16.29 -16.34 -32.09
N THR A 160 16.56 -16.46 -33.39
CA THR A 160 17.70 -17.20 -33.95
C THR A 160 18.79 -16.28 -34.55
N SER A 161 18.59 -14.97 -34.54
CA SER A 161 19.55 -13.98 -35.04
C SER A 161 19.84 -12.94 -33.95
N GLU A 162 20.99 -12.28 -34.05
CA GLU A 162 21.34 -11.16 -33.17
C GLU A 162 20.36 -10.00 -33.28
N VAL A 163 20.21 -9.26 -32.19
CA VAL A 163 19.32 -8.09 -32.08
C VAL A 163 20.10 -6.95 -31.45
N SER A 164 20.02 -5.75 -32.05
CA SER A 164 20.59 -4.54 -31.48
C SER A 164 19.56 -3.79 -30.64
N LEU A 165 19.91 -3.48 -29.41
CA LEU A 165 19.14 -2.66 -28.48
C LEU A 165 19.81 -1.28 -28.37
N GLU A 166 19.08 -0.21 -28.57
CA GLU A 166 19.50 1.16 -28.25
C GLU A 166 18.77 1.60 -26.98
N ILE A 167 19.52 1.82 -25.91
CA ILE A 167 18.98 2.02 -24.57
C ILE A 167 19.03 3.49 -24.21
N PRO A 168 17.92 4.08 -23.74
CA PRO A 168 17.91 5.47 -23.30
C PRO A 168 18.76 5.60 -22.04
N THR A 169 19.64 6.61 -22.03
CA THR A 169 20.38 7.00 -20.83
C THR A 169 20.08 8.45 -20.54
N GLY A 170 19.82 8.77 -19.26
CA GLY A 170 19.58 10.17 -18.91
C GLY A 170 19.00 10.35 -17.52
N ILE A 171 19.09 11.58 -17.08
CA ILE A 171 18.51 12.07 -15.84
C ILE A 171 17.58 13.24 -16.20
N THR A 172 16.34 13.15 -15.75
CA THR A 172 15.40 14.27 -15.76
C THR A 172 15.13 14.68 -14.31
N THR A 173 15.36 15.95 -14.01
CA THR A 173 15.07 16.51 -12.68
C THR A 173 13.91 17.49 -12.81
N LEU A 174 12.87 17.26 -11.99
CA LEU A 174 11.72 18.14 -11.85
C LEU A 174 11.78 18.79 -10.48
N SER A 175 11.46 20.08 -10.39
CA SER A 175 11.39 20.81 -9.13
C SER A 175 9.96 21.25 -8.85
N THR A 176 9.50 21.10 -7.62
CA THR A 176 8.18 21.59 -7.21
C THR A 176 8.23 23.09 -6.89
N ASN A 177 7.07 23.74 -6.89
CA ASN A 177 6.99 25.15 -6.46
C ASN A 177 7.35 25.27 -4.97
N PRO A 178 8.37 26.07 -4.60
CA PRO A 178 8.82 26.21 -3.21
C PRO A 178 7.75 26.77 -2.26
N LYS A 179 6.75 27.47 -2.79
CA LYS A 179 5.62 27.98 -2.00
C LYS A 179 4.60 26.91 -1.62
N GLN A 180 4.71 25.72 -2.16
CA GLN A 180 3.78 24.62 -1.92
C GLN A 180 4.36 23.52 -1.02
N GLY A 181 5.66 23.52 -0.79
CA GLY A 181 6.33 22.55 0.06
C GLY A 181 6.72 23.13 1.41
N VAL A 182 6.48 22.39 2.49
CA VAL A 182 6.86 22.77 3.87
C VAL A 182 8.38 22.99 3.97
N ALA A 183 9.17 22.16 3.31
CA ALA A 183 10.64 22.30 3.26
C ALA A 183 11.12 23.09 2.03
N GLY A 184 10.24 23.84 1.36
CA GLY A 184 10.55 24.54 0.13
C GLY A 184 10.35 23.69 -1.12
N SER A 185 11.21 23.85 -2.13
CA SER A 185 11.12 23.08 -3.38
C SER A 185 11.61 21.66 -3.18
N TYR A 186 10.80 20.67 -3.57
CA TYR A 186 11.22 19.26 -3.63
C TYR A 186 11.77 18.92 -5.02
N SER A 187 12.78 18.04 -5.05
CA SER A 187 13.37 17.54 -6.29
C SER A 187 12.83 16.14 -6.59
N ILE A 188 12.34 15.94 -7.81
CA ILE A 188 11.93 14.62 -8.28
C ILE A 188 12.86 14.23 -9.42
N LYS A 189 13.50 13.06 -9.33
CA LYS A 189 14.45 12.57 -10.32
C LYS A 189 13.93 11.33 -11.00
N LEU A 190 13.94 11.36 -12.32
CA LEU A 190 13.70 10.23 -13.20
C LEU A 190 15.05 9.86 -13.80
N LEU A 191 15.52 8.65 -13.51
CA LEU A 191 16.86 8.20 -13.88
C LEU A 191 16.79 6.83 -14.55
N THR A 192 17.41 6.69 -15.72
CA THR A 192 17.72 5.40 -16.32
C THR A 192 19.15 5.02 -15.94
N HIS A 193 19.29 3.90 -15.22
CA HIS A 193 20.56 3.35 -14.76
C HIS A 193 21.13 2.43 -15.83
N GLY A 194 22.39 2.60 -16.17
CA GLY A 194 23.12 1.80 -17.13
C GLY A 194 24.19 2.65 -17.81
N THR A 195 25.23 2.00 -18.28
CA THR A 195 26.38 2.66 -18.92
C THR A 195 26.40 2.44 -20.42
N GLU A 196 25.74 1.39 -20.91
CA GLU A 196 25.76 1.00 -22.31
C GLU A 196 24.58 1.61 -23.06
N ARG A 197 24.87 2.36 -24.12
CA ARG A 197 23.85 2.98 -24.98
C ARG A 197 23.37 2.06 -26.09
N ALA A 198 24.19 1.12 -26.51
CA ALA A 198 23.87 0.14 -27.54
C ALA A 198 24.42 -1.23 -27.14
N VAL A 199 23.60 -2.24 -27.28
CA VAL A 199 23.92 -3.63 -26.91
C VAL A 199 23.50 -4.55 -28.05
N THR A 200 24.42 -5.42 -28.50
CA THR A 200 24.08 -6.51 -29.41
C THR A 200 23.78 -7.78 -28.61
N LEU A 201 22.54 -8.24 -28.70
CA LEU A 201 22.06 -9.39 -27.96
C LEU A 201 22.03 -10.64 -28.83
N LEU A 202 22.94 -11.56 -28.60
CA LEU A 202 23.01 -12.83 -29.31
C LEU A 202 21.83 -13.76 -28.93
N PRO A 203 21.45 -14.73 -29.75
CA PRO A 203 20.43 -15.72 -29.44
C PRO A 203 20.65 -16.38 -28.07
N GLY A 204 19.59 -16.47 -27.26
CA GLY A 204 19.61 -17.03 -25.91
C GLY A 204 20.30 -16.19 -24.84
N LYS A 205 20.76 -14.98 -25.17
CA LYS A 205 21.37 -14.04 -24.19
C LYS A 205 20.37 -13.02 -23.70
N SER A 206 20.61 -12.53 -22.46
CA SER A 206 19.80 -11.49 -21.82
C SER A 206 20.64 -10.25 -21.53
N TYR A 207 19.98 -9.10 -21.50
CA TYR A 207 20.51 -7.84 -21.03
C TYR A 207 19.52 -7.17 -20.09
N THR A 208 20.01 -6.61 -18.97
CA THR A 208 19.20 -5.96 -17.97
C THR A 208 19.69 -4.54 -17.73
N PHE A 209 18.73 -3.60 -17.65
CA PHE A 209 18.94 -2.26 -17.13
C PHE A 209 17.82 -1.91 -16.17
N SER A 210 17.95 -0.81 -15.44
CA SER A 210 16.94 -0.34 -14.51
C SER A 210 16.67 1.14 -14.63
N ALA A 211 15.56 1.57 -14.06
CA ALA A 211 15.18 2.95 -13.93
C ALA A 211 14.63 3.23 -12.54
N SER A 212 14.61 4.50 -12.13
CA SER A 212 14.02 4.90 -10.87
C SER A 212 13.34 6.26 -10.94
N ILE A 213 12.30 6.43 -10.10
CA ILE A 213 11.68 7.72 -9.83
C ILE A 213 11.82 7.98 -8.33
N SER A 214 12.50 9.06 -7.95
CA SER A 214 12.85 9.37 -6.55
C SER A 214 12.51 10.80 -6.20
N GLY A 215 12.07 11.05 -4.96
CA GLY A 215 11.73 12.39 -4.47
C GLY A 215 12.56 12.77 -3.24
N TYR A 216 13.09 14.01 -3.20
CA TYR A 216 13.99 14.48 -2.15
C TYR A 216 13.65 15.89 -1.66
N LYS A 217 13.89 16.14 -0.37
CA LYS A 217 13.97 17.50 0.19
C LYS A 217 15.26 18.19 -0.29
N PRO A 218 15.34 19.53 -0.24
CA PRO A 218 16.53 20.26 -0.70
C PRO A 218 17.84 19.88 -0.01
N SER A 219 17.76 19.43 1.23
CA SER A 219 18.93 19.08 2.07
C SER A 219 19.23 17.58 2.09
N GLU A 220 18.43 16.75 1.43
CA GLU A 220 18.61 15.30 1.46
C GLU A 220 19.62 14.86 0.42
N LYS A 221 20.50 13.95 0.85
CA LYS A 221 21.42 13.27 -0.06
C LYS A 221 20.66 12.24 -0.89
N GLU A 222 20.93 12.25 -2.18
CA GLU A 222 20.35 11.28 -3.11
C GLU A 222 20.81 9.86 -2.80
N ALA A 223 19.87 8.93 -2.82
CA ALA A 223 20.18 7.52 -2.67
C ALA A 223 20.87 6.96 -3.93
N VAL A 224 21.88 6.14 -3.74
CA VAL A 224 22.44 5.31 -4.79
C VAL A 224 21.61 4.04 -4.87
N ILE A 225 20.95 3.83 -6.00
CA ILE A 225 20.05 2.69 -6.22
C ILE A 225 20.81 1.55 -6.90
N ASP A 226 20.91 0.41 -6.21
CA ASP A 226 21.25 -0.88 -6.80
C ASP A 226 19.94 -1.69 -6.91
N ALA A 227 19.38 -1.77 -8.11
CA ALA A 227 18.08 -2.39 -8.35
C ALA A 227 18.05 -3.88 -7.94
N ASN A 228 19.13 -4.62 -8.12
CA ASN A 228 19.20 -6.03 -7.71
C ASN A 228 19.17 -6.18 -6.19
N GLN A 229 19.93 -5.35 -5.47
CA GLN A 229 19.92 -5.36 -4.00
C GLN A 229 18.55 -4.94 -3.44
N GLU A 230 17.91 -3.95 -4.04
CA GLU A 230 16.56 -3.54 -3.64
C GLU A 230 15.51 -4.62 -3.88
N LEU A 231 15.61 -5.35 -5.01
CA LEU A 231 14.74 -6.50 -5.28
C LEU A 231 14.93 -7.60 -4.23
N LEU A 232 16.20 -7.95 -3.89
CA LEU A 232 16.50 -8.96 -2.87
C LEU A 232 15.96 -8.55 -1.49
N LYS A 233 16.15 -7.28 -1.09
CA LYS A 233 15.59 -6.75 0.18
C LYS A 233 14.06 -6.84 0.20
N ARG A 234 13.39 -6.43 -0.88
CA ARG A 234 11.93 -6.50 -1.00
C ARG A 234 11.42 -7.93 -0.91
N GLN A 235 12.05 -8.85 -1.62
CA GLN A 235 11.70 -10.28 -1.60
C GLN A 235 11.89 -10.89 -0.20
N ALA A 236 12.99 -10.58 0.48
CA ALA A 236 13.25 -11.06 1.84
C ALA A 236 12.19 -10.55 2.82
N LEU A 237 11.84 -9.27 2.75
CA LEU A 237 10.84 -8.65 3.62
C LEU A 237 9.43 -9.22 3.37
N VAL A 238 9.04 -9.39 2.10
CA VAL A 238 7.75 -10.01 1.74
C VAL A 238 7.71 -11.47 2.21
N SER A 239 8.82 -12.21 2.05
CA SER A 239 8.93 -13.60 2.54
C SER A 239 8.78 -13.69 4.05
N GLU A 240 9.38 -12.78 4.81
CA GLU A 240 9.21 -12.68 6.26
C GLU A 240 7.73 -12.51 6.62
N TRP A 241 7.05 -11.52 6.06
CA TRP A 241 5.64 -11.29 6.32
C TRP A 241 4.74 -12.46 5.93
N MET A 242 5.05 -13.13 4.82
CA MET A 242 4.27 -14.26 4.34
C MET A 242 4.46 -15.52 5.19
N SER A 243 5.64 -15.72 5.78
CA SER A 243 5.97 -16.90 6.59
C SER A 243 5.35 -16.88 7.99
N ASN A 244 4.98 -15.70 8.49
CA ASN A 244 4.37 -15.55 9.81
C ASN A 244 2.83 -15.60 9.71
N LEU A 245 2.16 -16.15 10.72
CA LEU A 245 0.69 -16.21 10.83
C LEU A 245 0.03 -16.75 9.54
N ILE A 246 0.12 -18.04 9.33
CA ILE A 246 -0.43 -18.72 8.14
C ILE A 246 -1.89 -19.08 8.40
N LEU A 247 -2.78 -18.74 7.46
CA LEU A 247 -4.15 -19.21 7.40
C LEU A 247 -4.24 -20.38 6.44
N GLU A 248 -4.79 -21.50 6.89
CA GLU A 248 -5.04 -22.69 6.08
C GLU A 248 -6.52 -23.08 6.20
N THR A 249 -7.26 -22.92 5.12
CA THR A 249 -8.68 -23.26 5.02
C THR A 249 -8.93 -24.17 3.82
N PRO A 250 -10.12 -24.74 3.65
CA PRO A 250 -10.49 -25.44 2.44
C PRO A 250 -10.59 -24.54 1.20
N ASP A 251 -10.60 -23.23 1.35
CA ASP A 251 -10.66 -22.24 0.26
C ASP A 251 -9.32 -21.52 0.05
N PRO A 252 -8.54 -21.90 -0.99
CA PRO A 252 -7.25 -21.28 -1.25
C PRO A 252 -7.33 -19.80 -1.64
N ILE A 253 -8.51 -19.31 -2.05
CA ILE A 253 -8.71 -17.87 -2.34
C ILE A 253 -8.72 -17.09 -1.03
N LEU A 254 -9.40 -17.59 -0.01
CA LEU A 254 -9.43 -16.98 1.32
C LEU A 254 -8.04 -16.94 1.95
N ASP A 255 -7.29 -18.05 1.86
CA ASP A 255 -5.90 -18.13 2.34
C ASP A 255 -5.01 -17.10 1.65
N LYS A 256 -5.17 -16.96 0.32
CA LYS A 256 -4.40 -16.00 -0.46
C LYS A 256 -4.79 -14.55 -0.16
N MET A 257 -6.07 -14.26 0.00
CA MET A 257 -6.55 -12.93 0.40
C MET A 257 -5.95 -12.52 1.74
N PHE A 258 -5.93 -13.44 2.72
CA PHE A 258 -5.31 -13.21 4.02
C PHE A 258 -3.81 -12.93 3.90
N ALA A 259 -3.08 -13.73 3.11
CA ALA A 259 -1.66 -13.55 2.88
C ALA A 259 -1.32 -12.18 2.26
N PHE A 260 -2.08 -11.74 1.24
CA PHE A 260 -1.90 -10.41 0.64
C PHE A 260 -2.26 -9.27 1.60
N SER A 261 -3.26 -9.46 2.46
CA SER A 261 -3.61 -8.49 3.50
C SER A 261 -2.46 -8.25 4.48
N LYS A 262 -1.66 -9.29 4.80
CA LYS A 262 -0.44 -9.14 5.63
C LYS A 262 0.59 -8.24 4.96
N ILE A 263 0.86 -8.44 3.67
CA ILE A 263 1.77 -7.57 2.92
C ILE A 263 1.29 -6.13 3.01
N ARG A 264 0.01 -5.90 2.71
CA ARG A 264 -0.59 -4.56 2.70
C ARG A 264 -0.52 -3.87 4.07
N SER A 265 -0.76 -4.62 5.14
CA SER A 265 -0.67 -4.14 6.52
C SER A 265 0.76 -3.75 6.91
N CYS A 266 1.75 -4.58 6.55
CA CYS A 266 3.13 -4.39 6.97
C CYS A 266 3.88 -3.32 6.17
N GLU A 267 3.54 -3.10 4.90
CA GLU A 267 4.28 -2.18 4.04
C GLU A 267 3.88 -0.70 4.18
N SER A 268 2.72 -0.38 4.78
CA SER A 268 2.25 1.00 4.93
C SER A 268 2.78 1.73 6.16
N ILE A 269 3.93 1.31 6.70
CA ILE A 269 4.57 1.93 7.87
C ILE A 269 5.71 2.82 7.42
N TYR A 270 5.52 4.14 7.55
CA TYR A 270 6.49 5.13 7.10
C TYR A 270 7.45 5.53 8.22
N ALA A 271 8.74 5.70 7.85
CA ALA A 271 9.75 6.25 8.75
C ALA A 271 9.59 7.77 8.81
N THR A 272 9.08 8.28 9.92
CA THR A 272 8.84 9.72 10.12
C THR A 272 9.72 10.27 11.23
N LYS A 273 9.84 11.60 11.33
CA LYS A 273 10.52 12.24 12.47
C LYS A 273 9.77 12.04 13.79
N GLY A 274 8.47 11.72 13.73
CA GLY A 274 7.64 11.34 14.87
C GLY A 274 7.69 9.85 15.21
N GLY A 275 8.61 9.08 14.62
CA GLY A 275 8.69 7.62 14.74
C GLY A 275 7.97 6.89 13.60
N PRO A 276 7.90 5.56 13.64
CA PRO A 276 7.18 4.80 12.63
C PRO A 276 5.68 5.05 12.72
N MET A 277 5.04 5.36 11.59
CA MET A 277 3.60 5.66 11.50
C MET A 277 2.97 4.88 10.36
N HIS A 278 1.91 4.13 10.65
CA HIS A 278 1.13 3.44 9.64
C HIS A 278 0.14 4.41 8.99
N GLY A 279 0.30 4.67 7.69
CA GLY A 279 -0.58 5.55 6.93
C GLY A 279 -1.74 4.81 6.27
N PRO A 280 -2.93 5.42 6.15
CA PRO A 280 -4.11 4.76 5.59
C PRO A 280 -4.03 4.50 4.08
N GLY A 281 -3.25 5.26 3.32
CA GLY A 281 -3.07 5.04 1.89
C GLY A 281 -4.08 5.77 0.99
N GLY A 282 -4.33 5.23 -0.21
CA GLY A 282 -5.37 5.71 -1.14
C GLY A 282 -5.06 7.02 -1.87
N GLU A 283 -3.80 7.37 -2.07
CA GLU A 283 -3.30 8.58 -2.75
C GLU A 283 -3.54 9.91 -2.01
N SER A 284 -4.17 9.94 -0.81
CA SER A 284 -4.60 11.20 -0.20
C SER A 284 -4.15 11.42 1.24
N TYR A 285 -4.17 10.40 2.10
CA TYR A 285 -4.11 10.56 3.57
C TYR A 285 -2.83 10.05 4.22
N TYR A 286 -1.73 9.98 3.50
CA TYR A 286 -0.46 9.38 3.95
C TYR A 286 0.27 10.08 5.08
N ALA A 287 -0.06 11.33 5.33
CA ALA A 287 0.65 12.14 6.31
C ALA A 287 -0.02 12.16 7.68
N ALA A 288 -0.76 11.12 8.02
CA ALA A 288 -1.50 11.03 9.27
C ALA A 288 -1.67 9.59 9.75
N ILE A 289 -1.98 9.45 11.04
CA ILE A 289 -2.57 8.26 11.64
C ILE A 289 -3.98 8.61 12.11
N TRP A 290 -4.91 7.67 11.99
CA TRP A 290 -6.29 7.81 12.41
C TRP A 290 -6.60 6.86 13.57
N ALA A 291 -7.44 7.28 14.52
CA ALA A 291 -7.75 6.49 15.71
C ALA A 291 -8.37 5.14 15.35
N ASN A 292 -9.39 5.12 14.46
CA ASN A 292 -10.03 3.89 14.01
C ASN A 292 -9.07 2.98 13.26
N ASP A 293 -8.38 3.48 12.21
CA ASP A 293 -7.44 2.68 11.41
C ASP A 293 -6.36 2.03 12.28
N GLN A 294 -5.83 2.79 13.26
CA GLN A 294 -4.77 2.31 14.14
C GLN A 294 -5.32 1.33 15.19
N ALA A 295 -6.35 1.75 15.94
CA ALA A 295 -6.75 1.07 17.15
C ALA A 295 -7.70 -0.13 16.89
N GLU A 296 -8.61 -0.02 15.93
CA GLU A 296 -9.58 -1.08 15.67
C GLU A 296 -9.00 -2.19 14.79
N TYR A 297 -8.11 -1.86 13.86
CA TYR A 297 -7.66 -2.79 12.83
C TYR A 297 -6.19 -3.18 12.96
N ILE A 298 -5.28 -2.22 12.78
CA ILE A 298 -3.90 -2.58 12.48
C ILE A 298 -3.04 -2.85 13.72
N ASN A 299 -3.16 -2.03 14.77
CA ASN A 299 -2.28 -2.16 15.93
C ASN A 299 -2.47 -3.49 16.68
N PRO A 300 -3.70 -3.95 16.97
CA PRO A 300 -3.90 -5.26 17.59
C PRO A 300 -3.49 -6.45 16.73
N TYR A 301 -3.30 -6.24 15.43
CA TYR A 301 -2.93 -7.28 14.48
C TYR A 301 -1.42 -7.54 14.43
N PHE A 302 -0.57 -6.52 14.61
CA PHE A 302 0.88 -6.64 14.50
C PHE A 302 1.51 -7.68 15.43
N PRO A 303 1.10 -7.84 16.70
CA PRO A 303 1.64 -8.88 17.56
C PRO A 303 1.43 -10.30 17.00
N PHE A 304 0.30 -10.56 16.34
CA PHE A 304 0.02 -11.87 15.72
C PHE A 304 0.91 -12.12 14.49
N ILE A 305 1.24 -11.08 13.74
CA ILE A 305 2.20 -11.21 12.62
C ILE A 305 3.63 -11.40 13.14
N GLY A 306 3.93 -10.90 14.37
CA GLY A 306 5.29 -10.95 14.92
C GLY A 306 6.28 -10.03 14.19
N TYR A 307 5.80 -8.90 13.63
CA TYR A 307 6.60 -7.93 12.91
C TYR A 307 7.01 -6.78 13.82
N ASP A 308 8.29 -6.73 14.20
CA ASP A 308 8.81 -5.78 15.17
C ASP A 308 8.59 -4.32 14.79
N TYR A 309 8.77 -3.97 13.51
CA TYR A 309 8.52 -2.60 13.04
C TYR A 309 7.04 -2.23 13.09
N GLY A 310 6.15 -3.20 12.87
CA GLY A 310 4.71 -3.06 13.06
C GLY A 310 4.35 -2.82 14.52
N ASN A 311 4.90 -3.62 15.45
CA ASN A 311 4.73 -3.44 16.88
C ASN A 311 5.24 -2.06 17.36
N ALA A 312 6.41 -1.63 16.86
CA ALA A 312 6.94 -0.31 17.15
C ALA A 312 6.02 0.82 16.64
N SER A 313 5.42 0.65 15.46
CA SER A 313 4.43 1.59 14.91
C SER A 313 3.17 1.66 15.76
N ALA A 314 2.66 0.52 16.24
CA ALA A 314 1.49 0.45 17.11
C ALA A 314 1.71 1.21 18.43
N VAL A 315 2.81 0.90 19.13
CA VAL A 315 3.17 1.59 20.38
C VAL A 315 3.37 3.09 20.15
N ASN A 316 4.02 3.46 19.03
CA ASN A 316 4.24 4.86 18.68
C ASN A 316 2.92 5.60 18.44
N SER A 317 1.96 5.01 17.74
CA SER A 317 0.66 5.63 17.51
C SER A 317 -0.11 5.88 18.81
N PHE A 318 -0.13 4.92 19.73
CA PHE A 318 -0.76 5.11 21.05
C PHE A 318 -0.07 6.22 21.87
N LYS A 319 1.27 6.33 21.80
CA LYS A 319 2.00 7.43 22.44
C LYS A 319 1.62 8.80 21.85
N HIS A 320 1.37 8.87 20.55
CA HIS A 320 0.91 10.12 19.93
C HIS A 320 -0.49 10.50 20.43
N PHE A 321 -1.43 9.58 20.52
CA PHE A 321 -2.76 9.83 21.09
C PHE A 321 -2.70 10.20 22.58
N ALA A 322 -1.83 9.56 23.36
CA ALA A 322 -1.65 9.82 24.79
C ALA A 322 -1.25 11.27 25.10
N ARG A 323 -0.64 11.99 24.17
CA ARG A 323 -0.28 13.41 24.32
C ARG A 323 -1.48 14.34 24.47
N TYR A 324 -2.68 13.86 24.12
CA TYR A 324 -3.93 14.63 24.16
C TYR A 324 -4.81 14.28 25.37
N MET A 325 -4.35 13.40 26.27
CA MET A 325 -5.01 13.21 27.56
C MET A 325 -4.97 14.55 28.32
N ASN A 326 -6.09 14.92 28.92
CA ASN A 326 -6.25 16.19 29.63
C ASN A 326 -7.14 16.04 30.87
N ASN A 327 -7.09 17.01 31.75
CA ASN A 327 -7.86 17.00 33.00
C ASN A 327 -9.31 17.49 32.81
N GLU A 328 -9.58 18.16 31.72
CA GLU A 328 -10.88 18.73 31.35
C GLU A 328 -11.80 17.69 30.69
N TRP A 329 -11.26 16.50 30.41
CA TRP A 329 -11.97 15.41 29.71
C TRP A 329 -12.49 15.82 28.34
N GLU A 330 -11.70 16.63 27.62
CA GLU A 330 -11.96 16.95 26.22
C GLU A 330 -11.56 15.76 25.32
N PRO A 331 -12.25 15.56 24.20
CA PRO A 331 -12.00 14.43 23.30
C PRO A 331 -10.56 14.39 22.79
N ILE A 332 -9.99 13.17 22.71
CA ILE A 332 -8.77 12.92 21.96
C ILE A 332 -9.05 13.14 20.48
N PRO A 333 -8.16 13.81 19.71
CA PRO A 333 -8.38 14.03 18.28
C PRO A 333 -8.44 12.74 17.49
N SER A 334 -9.28 12.74 16.46
CA SER A 334 -9.51 11.59 15.58
C SER A 334 -8.29 11.24 14.72
N SER A 335 -7.44 12.22 14.43
CA SER A 335 -6.25 12.03 13.59
C SER A 335 -5.07 12.87 14.05
N ILE A 336 -3.90 12.26 14.04
CA ILE A 336 -2.60 12.93 14.28
C ILE A 336 -1.93 13.11 12.94
N ILE A 337 -1.57 14.38 12.63
CA ILE A 337 -1.11 14.82 11.31
C ILE A 337 0.33 15.32 11.40
N ALA A 338 0.96 15.40 10.24
CA ALA A 338 2.26 16.03 10.07
C ALA A 338 3.32 15.50 11.04
N GLU A 339 3.44 14.18 11.10
CA GLU A 339 4.44 13.50 11.94
C GLU A 339 4.29 13.80 13.45
N GLY A 340 3.07 14.13 13.88
CA GLY A 340 2.74 14.49 15.26
C GLY A 340 2.77 15.97 15.56
N GLU A 341 3.00 16.85 14.58
CA GLU A 341 3.01 18.31 14.77
C GLU A 341 1.63 18.94 14.75
N SER A 342 0.64 18.25 14.18
CA SER A 342 -0.74 18.74 14.07
C SER A 342 -1.74 17.60 14.30
N TYR A 343 -3.01 17.97 14.36
CA TYR A 343 -4.11 17.01 14.51
C TYR A 343 -5.36 17.50 13.79
N TRP A 344 -6.32 16.57 13.62
CA TRP A 344 -7.64 16.87 13.11
C TRP A 344 -8.73 16.32 14.07
N ASN A 345 -9.72 17.17 14.33
CA ASN A 345 -10.87 16.84 15.16
C ASN A 345 -12.16 17.53 14.62
N GLY A 346 -12.31 17.52 13.28
CA GLY A 346 -13.38 18.27 12.62
C GLY A 346 -14.79 17.72 12.80
N ALA A 347 -14.93 16.46 13.26
CA ALA A 347 -16.21 15.81 13.51
C ALA A 347 -16.59 15.73 15.02
N GLY A 348 -15.83 16.39 15.88
CA GLY A 348 -15.99 16.30 17.34
C GLY A 348 -15.57 14.93 17.89
N ASP A 349 -16.22 14.48 18.95
CA ASP A 349 -16.03 13.14 19.53
C ASP A 349 -16.71 12.10 18.64
N ARG A 350 -15.93 11.22 18.01
CA ARG A 350 -16.41 10.09 17.18
C ARG A 350 -16.42 8.77 17.93
N GLY A 351 -16.15 8.78 19.24
CA GLY A 351 -15.85 7.59 20.02
C GLY A 351 -14.36 7.19 19.98
N ASP A 352 -13.48 8.12 19.60
CA ASP A 352 -12.04 7.87 19.43
C ASP A 352 -11.39 7.31 20.70
N ALA A 353 -11.81 7.76 21.88
CA ALA A 353 -11.33 7.20 23.15
C ALA A 353 -11.75 5.74 23.36
N ALA A 354 -12.94 5.34 22.90
CA ALA A 354 -13.37 3.93 22.98
C ALA A 354 -12.54 3.06 22.03
N MET A 355 -12.30 3.53 20.81
CA MET A 355 -11.43 2.88 19.80
C MET A 355 -10.03 2.67 20.38
N ILE A 356 -9.43 3.73 20.93
CA ILE A 356 -8.07 3.70 21.48
C ILE A 356 -7.97 2.76 22.68
N ALA A 357 -8.91 2.80 23.62
CA ALA A 357 -8.93 1.87 24.76
C ALA A 357 -9.05 0.40 24.30
N TYR A 358 -9.96 0.13 23.38
CA TYR A 358 -10.13 -1.17 22.75
C TYR A 358 -8.84 -1.67 22.11
N GLY A 359 -8.24 -0.87 21.23
CA GLY A 359 -7.05 -1.27 20.47
C GLY A 359 -5.82 -1.43 21.37
N ALA A 360 -5.59 -0.50 22.31
CA ALA A 360 -4.44 -0.55 23.20
C ALA A 360 -4.50 -1.74 24.17
N ALA A 361 -5.69 -2.03 24.73
CA ALA A 361 -5.87 -3.19 25.60
C ALA A 361 -5.67 -4.51 24.83
N ARG A 362 -6.25 -4.63 23.63
CA ARG A 362 -6.09 -5.81 22.79
C ARG A 362 -4.66 -6.00 22.30
N TYR A 363 -3.97 -4.91 21.94
CA TYR A 363 -2.55 -4.95 21.61
C TYR A 363 -1.73 -5.49 22.79
N ALA A 364 -1.94 -4.94 23.99
CA ALA A 364 -1.23 -5.37 25.20
C ALA A 364 -1.42 -6.86 25.49
N LEU A 365 -2.65 -7.37 25.36
CA LEU A 365 -2.96 -8.80 25.53
C LEU A 365 -2.29 -9.65 24.44
N ALA A 366 -2.38 -9.24 23.18
CA ALA A 366 -1.83 -10.00 22.05
C ALA A 366 -0.29 -10.04 22.07
N SER A 367 0.35 -8.93 22.45
CA SER A 367 1.82 -8.85 22.54
C SER A 367 2.39 -9.67 23.71
N GLY A 368 1.62 -9.82 24.79
CA GLY A 368 2.09 -10.45 26.02
C GLY A 368 3.25 -9.70 26.70
N ASN A 369 3.62 -8.51 26.19
CA ASN A 369 4.70 -7.69 26.71
C ASN A 369 4.22 -6.84 27.88
N LYS A 370 4.53 -7.28 29.11
CA LYS A 370 4.12 -6.60 30.33
C LYS A 370 4.66 -5.18 30.47
N GLU A 371 5.82 -4.91 29.91
CA GLU A 371 6.41 -3.56 29.98
C GLU A 371 5.67 -2.60 29.05
N GLU A 372 5.38 -3.01 27.84
CA GLU A 372 4.53 -2.23 26.91
C GLU A 372 3.12 -2.04 27.48
N ALA A 373 2.53 -3.07 28.07
CA ALA A 373 1.22 -2.97 28.71
C ALA A 373 1.22 -1.91 29.84
N ARG A 374 2.25 -1.86 30.68
CA ARG A 374 2.41 -0.80 31.70
C ARG A 374 2.56 0.59 31.11
N GLN A 375 3.29 0.73 30.00
CA GLN A 375 3.45 2.00 29.30
C GLN A 375 2.13 2.49 28.68
N LEU A 376 1.29 1.59 28.20
CA LEU A 376 0.00 1.91 27.59
C LEU A 376 -1.12 2.11 28.62
N TRP A 377 -0.96 1.57 29.82
CA TRP A 377 -2.01 1.59 30.86
C TRP A 377 -2.58 2.97 31.17
N PRO A 378 -1.78 4.03 31.34
CA PRO A 378 -2.33 5.39 31.61
C PRO A 378 -3.29 5.86 30.50
N LEU A 379 -2.99 5.55 29.23
CA LEU A 379 -3.88 5.88 28.11
C LEU A 379 -5.15 5.06 28.13
N ILE A 380 -5.04 3.75 28.38
CA ILE A 380 -6.19 2.85 28.50
C ILE A 380 -7.12 3.32 29.59
N GLU A 381 -6.59 3.57 30.79
CA GLU A 381 -7.36 4.02 31.95
C GLU A 381 -8.05 5.37 31.69
N TRP A 382 -7.33 6.34 31.13
CA TRP A 382 -7.90 7.65 30.77
C TRP A 382 -9.05 7.49 29.75
N CYS A 383 -8.86 6.71 28.72
CA CYS A 383 -9.88 6.48 27.71
C CYS A 383 -11.11 5.76 28.25
N LEU A 384 -10.92 4.80 29.16
CA LEU A 384 -12.03 4.11 29.84
C LEU A 384 -12.83 5.08 30.71
N GLU A 385 -12.15 5.92 31.50
CA GLU A 385 -12.80 6.93 32.35
C GLU A 385 -13.50 8.01 31.53
N PHE A 386 -12.89 8.45 30.40
CA PHE A 386 -13.56 9.37 29.46
C PHE A 386 -14.90 8.80 29.00
N ASN A 387 -14.95 7.55 28.53
CA ASN A 387 -16.18 6.90 28.07
C ASN A 387 -17.17 6.69 29.22
N HIS A 388 -16.69 6.39 30.44
CA HIS A 388 -17.54 6.31 31.63
C HIS A 388 -18.30 7.62 31.88
N LYS A 389 -17.62 8.75 31.75
CA LYS A 389 -18.22 10.08 31.91
C LYS A 389 -19.23 10.43 30.79
N LYS A 390 -19.17 9.74 29.65
CA LYS A 390 -20.07 9.91 28.52
C LYS A 390 -21.28 8.96 28.55
N LEU A 391 -21.44 8.15 29.60
CA LEU A 391 -22.62 7.31 29.75
C LEU A 391 -23.88 8.15 29.95
N ASN A 392 -24.92 7.84 29.22
CA ASN A 392 -26.26 8.41 29.41
C ASN A 392 -27.06 7.67 30.50
N GLU A 393 -28.28 8.09 30.78
CA GLU A 393 -29.16 7.48 31.79
C GLU A 393 -29.45 5.97 31.52
N ALA A 394 -29.37 5.53 30.24
CA ALA A 394 -29.54 4.14 29.86
C ALA A 394 -28.24 3.31 29.97
N GLY A 395 -27.12 3.93 30.40
CA GLY A 395 -25.84 3.26 30.55
C GLY A 395 -25.12 2.96 29.25
N VAL A 396 -25.41 3.71 28.18
CA VAL A 396 -24.74 3.62 26.87
C VAL A 396 -23.96 4.89 26.58
N VAL A 397 -22.83 4.75 25.85
CA VAL A 397 -21.92 5.86 25.58
C VAL A 397 -22.52 6.78 24.50
N THR A 398 -22.42 8.10 24.73
CA THR A 398 -22.77 9.14 23.76
C THR A 398 -21.52 9.61 23.03
N SER A 399 -21.67 10.05 21.78
CA SER A 399 -20.63 10.73 21.00
C SER A 399 -21.29 11.76 20.06
N ASP A 400 -20.48 12.72 19.57
CA ASP A 400 -21.00 13.77 18.64
C ASP A 400 -21.24 13.20 17.25
N ALA A 401 -20.39 12.29 16.82
CA ALA A 401 -20.44 11.59 15.54
C ALA A 401 -20.03 10.11 15.72
N ASP A 402 -20.01 9.36 14.64
CA ASP A 402 -19.39 8.04 14.55
C ASP A 402 -18.08 8.09 13.72
N GLU A 403 -17.45 6.94 13.52
CA GLU A 403 -16.26 6.82 12.68
C GLU A 403 -16.46 7.30 11.23
N LEU A 404 -17.71 7.38 10.77
CA LEU A 404 -18.06 7.89 9.44
C LEU A 404 -18.15 9.45 9.40
N GLU A 405 -17.69 10.13 10.45
CA GLU A 405 -17.45 11.57 10.47
C GLU A 405 -18.72 12.42 10.25
N GLY A 406 -19.84 11.98 10.86
CA GLY A 406 -21.08 12.69 10.77
C GLY A 406 -21.84 12.50 9.46
N ARG A 407 -21.45 11.55 8.62
CA ARG A 407 -22.24 11.17 7.43
C ARG A 407 -23.61 10.62 7.79
N PHE A 408 -23.72 10.05 9.01
CA PHE A 408 -24.97 9.61 9.60
C PHE A 408 -25.16 10.25 10.97
N PRO A 409 -26.41 10.54 11.39
CA PRO A 409 -26.68 11.05 12.74
C PRO A 409 -26.24 10.03 13.79
N ALA A 410 -25.41 10.44 14.76
CA ALA A 410 -24.99 9.57 15.87
C ALA A 410 -26.08 9.42 16.94
N GLY A 411 -26.95 10.41 17.09
CA GLY A 411 -28.00 10.43 18.11
C GLY A 411 -27.46 10.57 19.54
N LYS A 412 -28.31 10.24 20.53
CA LYS A 412 -27.96 10.29 21.96
C LYS A 412 -27.32 9.02 22.49
N ALA A 413 -27.16 8.01 21.66
CA ALA A 413 -26.55 6.72 21.96
C ALA A 413 -25.85 6.21 20.70
N ASN A 414 -24.62 5.78 20.83
CA ASN A 414 -23.84 5.26 19.73
C ASN A 414 -23.53 3.79 19.99
N LEU A 415 -24.06 2.91 19.13
CA LEU A 415 -23.89 1.47 19.28
C LEU A 415 -22.41 1.06 19.05
N CYS A 416 -21.75 1.64 18.06
CA CYS A 416 -20.36 1.36 17.75
C CYS A 416 -19.48 1.71 18.95
N THR A 417 -19.52 2.96 19.41
CA THR A 417 -18.75 3.45 20.57
C THR A 417 -19.05 2.61 21.84
N SER A 418 -20.31 2.30 22.10
CA SER A 418 -20.69 1.49 23.27
C SER A 418 -20.15 0.05 23.20
N SER A 419 -20.14 -0.54 22.00
CA SER A 419 -19.61 -1.91 21.80
C SER A 419 -18.10 -1.95 22.00
N LEU A 420 -17.38 -0.96 21.45
CA LEU A 420 -15.93 -0.81 21.62
C LEU A 420 -15.56 -0.55 23.08
N TYR A 421 -16.32 0.31 23.78
CA TYR A 421 -16.13 0.56 25.20
C TYR A 421 -16.35 -0.69 26.06
N TYR A 422 -17.39 -1.46 25.76
CA TYR A 422 -17.66 -2.72 26.46
C TYR A 422 -16.49 -3.73 26.28
N ASP A 423 -16.03 -3.92 25.06
CA ASP A 423 -14.89 -4.81 24.80
C ASP A 423 -13.59 -4.28 25.44
N ALA A 424 -13.38 -2.95 25.41
CA ALA A 424 -12.24 -2.32 26.06
C ALA A 424 -12.21 -2.58 27.57
N LEU A 425 -13.34 -2.49 28.23
CA LEU A 425 -13.47 -2.83 29.67
C LEU A 425 -13.10 -4.29 29.94
N LEU A 426 -13.62 -5.22 29.12
CA LEU A 426 -13.30 -6.65 29.27
C LEU A 426 -11.80 -6.89 29.01
N SER A 427 -11.25 -6.34 27.96
CA SER A 427 -9.84 -6.53 27.57
C SER A 427 -8.86 -5.91 28.58
N ALA A 428 -9.21 -4.76 29.16
CA ALA A 428 -8.38 -4.09 30.17
C ALA A 428 -8.43 -4.79 31.55
N ALA A 429 -9.44 -5.61 31.82
CA ALA A 429 -9.56 -6.34 33.07
C ALA A 429 -8.60 -7.55 33.18
N TYR A 430 -8.03 -8.01 32.08
CA TYR A 430 -7.06 -9.12 32.03
C TYR A 430 -5.62 -8.62 32.16
#